data_c02f9d84c3050106f18b0074f73453d3
#
_entry.id   c02f9d84c3050106f18b0074f73453d3
#
_cell.length_a   1.000
_cell.length_b   1.000
_cell.length_c   1.000
_cell.angle_alpha   90.00
_cell.angle_beta   90.00
_cell.angle_gamma   90.00
#
_symmetry.space_group_name_H-M   'P 1'
#
loop_
_entity.id
_entity.type
_entity.pdbx_description
1 polymer ?
#
loop_
_entity_poly.entity_id
_entity_poly.type
_entity_poly.pdbx_seq_one_letter_code
_entity_poly.pdbx_strand_id
1 'polypeptide(L)'
;MLLLWGAAMLAISSAASVVTQTIVLAGSYQEGLTAEAIAFVTLETDIGHSAVVRIVAGAAAVVALFAYRAGRPWWLTAAAGIVACMSVPWMGHGAATEGPWWLAHVLSDIIHTAAASIWVGALLSFALLLTACRPRPIEAERALETALAGFSGIGSVLVAVLLATGLANAWFIVDGVIHLQDLWETAYGRVLSAKVGVFGLMLCLAAMNRFCFTPRLSQVLDRLEPPAAALTSLRGSVTIETTLAFGALALVAWLGTLAPPLTR
;
A
#
# COMPACT_ATOMS: atom_id res chain seq x y z
N MET A 1 -3.03 -11.15 15.77
CA MET A 1 -3.54 -11.96 14.64
C MET A 1 -3.25 -11.31 13.29
N LEU A 2 -3.70 -10.07 13.03
CA LEU A 2 -3.50 -9.40 11.72
C LEU A 2 -2.04 -9.30 11.28
N LEU A 3 -1.13 -8.91 12.18
CA LEU A 3 0.30 -8.81 11.85
C LEU A 3 0.91 -10.18 11.50
N LEU A 4 0.46 -11.25 12.14
CA LEU A 4 0.91 -12.61 11.80
C LEU A 4 0.42 -13.02 10.41
N TRP A 5 -0.85 -12.74 10.08
CA TRP A 5 -1.37 -12.96 8.73
C TRP A 5 -0.65 -12.11 7.69
N GLY A 6 -0.38 -10.83 8.01
CA GLY A 6 0.40 -9.95 7.14
C GLY A 6 1.80 -10.47 6.88
N ALA A 7 2.51 -10.92 7.90
CA ALA A 7 3.85 -11.50 7.75
C ALA A 7 3.84 -12.81 6.94
N ALA A 8 2.84 -13.68 7.16
CA ALA A 8 2.69 -14.90 6.39
C ALA A 8 2.39 -14.60 4.91
N MET A 9 1.48 -13.66 4.62
CA MET A 9 1.17 -13.21 3.26
C MET A 9 2.39 -12.59 2.58
N LEU A 10 3.18 -11.81 3.31
CA LEU A 10 4.42 -11.23 2.81
C LEU A 10 5.44 -12.32 2.43
N ALA A 11 5.62 -13.33 3.27
CA ALA A 11 6.53 -14.44 2.98
C ALA A 11 6.05 -15.28 1.78
N ILE A 12 4.77 -15.64 1.73
CA ILE A 12 4.18 -16.43 0.63
C ILE A 12 4.28 -15.65 -0.69
N SER A 13 3.90 -14.36 -0.71
CA SER A 13 3.97 -13.54 -1.92
C SER A 13 5.41 -13.33 -2.39
N SER A 14 6.36 -13.20 -1.47
CA SER A 14 7.78 -13.06 -1.79
C SER A 14 8.34 -14.35 -2.38
N ALA A 15 8.02 -15.51 -1.81
CA ALA A 15 8.40 -16.80 -2.38
C ALA A 15 7.76 -17.03 -3.75
N ALA A 16 6.47 -16.72 -3.89
CA ALA A 16 5.77 -16.82 -5.18
C ALA A 16 6.39 -15.92 -6.25
N SER A 17 6.85 -14.71 -5.90
CA SER A 17 7.52 -13.82 -6.86
C SER A 17 8.84 -14.39 -7.37
N VAL A 18 9.64 -15.01 -6.51
CA VAL A 18 10.88 -15.70 -6.92
C VAL A 18 10.55 -16.86 -7.87
N VAL A 19 9.61 -17.74 -7.48
CA VAL A 19 9.22 -18.89 -8.30
C VAL A 19 8.67 -18.46 -9.66
N THR A 20 7.83 -17.44 -9.71
CA THR A 20 7.30 -16.91 -10.97
C THR A 20 8.42 -16.38 -11.85
N GLN A 21 9.36 -15.65 -11.27
CA GLN A 21 10.48 -15.07 -12.00
C GLN A 21 11.43 -16.16 -12.55
N THR A 22 11.68 -17.23 -11.79
CA THR A 22 12.50 -18.36 -12.29
C THR A 22 11.85 -19.04 -13.50
N ILE A 23 10.53 -19.27 -13.45
CA ILE A 23 9.77 -19.86 -14.56
C ILE A 23 9.82 -18.96 -15.80
N VAL A 24 9.64 -17.66 -15.61
CA VAL A 24 9.67 -16.67 -16.72
C VAL A 24 11.06 -16.62 -17.36
N LEU A 25 12.14 -16.57 -16.57
CA LEU A 25 13.51 -16.52 -17.09
C LEU A 25 13.93 -17.83 -17.77
N ALA A 26 13.50 -18.98 -17.23
CA ALA A 26 13.82 -20.28 -17.81
C ALA A 26 12.95 -20.63 -19.04
N GLY A 27 11.83 -19.91 -19.24
CA GLY A 27 10.90 -20.16 -20.35
C GLY A 27 10.08 -21.45 -20.21
N SER A 28 10.30 -22.24 -19.17
CA SER A 28 9.55 -23.46 -18.88
C SER A 28 9.39 -23.74 -17.38
N TYR A 29 8.32 -24.44 -17.02
CA TYR A 29 8.10 -24.85 -15.63
C TYR A 29 9.16 -25.85 -15.13
N GLN A 30 9.62 -26.75 -16.01
CA GLN A 30 10.55 -27.81 -15.64
C GLN A 30 11.92 -27.23 -15.29
N GLU A 31 12.43 -26.33 -16.09
CA GLU A 31 13.72 -25.69 -15.86
C GLU A 31 13.64 -24.62 -14.75
N GLY A 32 12.55 -23.84 -14.71
CA GLY A 32 12.37 -22.78 -13.70
C GLY A 32 12.17 -23.29 -12.27
N LEU A 33 11.74 -24.53 -12.07
CA LEU A 33 11.59 -25.13 -10.75
C LEU A 33 12.82 -25.91 -10.28
N THR A 34 13.93 -25.85 -11.01
CA THR A 34 15.19 -26.45 -10.56
C THR A 34 15.81 -25.67 -9.40
N ALA A 35 16.54 -26.38 -8.53
CA ALA A 35 17.23 -25.76 -7.42
C ALA A 35 18.27 -24.70 -7.89
N GLU A 36 18.91 -24.93 -9.03
CA GLU A 36 19.87 -24.02 -9.63
C GLU A 36 19.21 -22.71 -10.08
N ALA A 37 18.07 -22.78 -10.79
CA ALA A 37 17.32 -21.61 -11.25
C ALA A 37 16.81 -20.78 -10.08
N ILE A 38 16.24 -21.45 -9.05
CA ILE A 38 15.76 -20.77 -7.83
C ILE A 38 16.94 -20.12 -7.09
N ALA A 39 18.07 -20.80 -6.94
CA ALA A 39 19.25 -20.25 -6.29
C ALA A 39 19.80 -19.03 -7.08
N PHE A 40 19.90 -19.14 -8.40
CA PHE A 40 20.34 -18.04 -9.26
C PHE A 40 19.45 -16.80 -9.09
N VAL A 41 18.12 -16.94 -9.24
CA VAL A 41 17.22 -15.79 -9.09
C VAL A 41 17.29 -15.21 -7.69
N THR A 42 17.37 -16.07 -6.66
CA THR A 42 17.40 -15.61 -5.26
C THR A 42 18.67 -14.86 -4.90
N LEU A 43 19.82 -15.28 -5.42
CA LEU A 43 21.13 -14.78 -5.00
C LEU A 43 21.72 -13.75 -5.97
N GLU A 44 21.33 -13.79 -7.25
CA GLU A 44 21.99 -13.00 -8.30
C GLU A 44 21.07 -11.92 -8.91
N THR A 45 19.79 -11.82 -8.46
CA THR A 45 18.87 -10.83 -8.99
C THR A 45 18.30 -9.90 -7.92
N ASP A 46 17.97 -8.66 -8.31
CA ASP A 46 17.34 -7.66 -7.43
C ASP A 46 15.96 -8.14 -6.90
N ILE A 47 15.24 -8.91 -7.71
CA ILE A 47 13.97 -9.52 -7.32
C ILE A 47 14.18 -10.51 -6.18
N GLY A 48 15.19 -11.36 -6.29
CA GLY A 48 15.56 -12.32 -5.25
C GLY A 48 16.01 -11.62 -3.96
N HIS A 49 16.92 -10.67 -4.07
CA HIS A 49 17.39 -9.87 -2.92
C HIS A 49 16.22 -9.17 -2.21
N SER A 50 15.33 -8.54 -2.98
CA SER A 50 14.12 -7.89 -2.45
C SER A 50 13.18 -8.89 -1.76
N ALA A 51 13.02 -10.10 -2.31
CA ALA A 51 12.21 -11.16 -1.70
C ALA A 51 12.81 -11.63 -0.37
N VAL A 52 14.12 -11.84 -0.30
CA VAL A 52 14.82 -12.22 0.94
C VAL A 52 14.65 -11.13 2.00
N VAL A 53 14.88 -9.86 1.64
CA VAL A 53 14.67 -8.72 2.56
C VAL A 53 13.26 -8.73 3.13
N ARG A 54 12.22 -8.96 2.32
CA ARG A 54 10.82 -9.02 2.77
C ARG A 54 10.54 -10.19 3.69
N ILE A 55 11.08 -11.37 3.40
CA ILE A 55 10.92 -12.55 4.26
C ILE A 55 11.59 -12.31 5.61
N VAL A 56 12.82 -11.78 5.61
CA VAL A 56 13.56 -11.46 6.85
C VAL A 56 12.83 -10.37 7.64
N ALA A 57 12.36 -9.31 6.98
CA ALA A 57 11.59 -8.24 7.61
C ALA A 57 10.27 -8.77 8.19
N GLY A 58 9.57 -9.65 7.48
CA GLY A 58 8.36 -10.31 7.98
C GLY A 58 8.64 -11.17 9.23
N ALA A 59 9.70 -11.96 9.21
CA ALA A 59 10.14 -12.74 10.39
C ALA A 59 10.51 -11.83 11.56
N ALA A 60 11.27 -10.75 11.31
CA ALA A 60 11.62 -9.76 12.32
C ALA A 60 10.38 -9.08 12.92
N ALA A 61 9.37 -8.75 12.10
CA ALA A 61 8.10 -8.20 12.57
C ALA A 61 7.36 -9.16 13.51
N VAL A 62 7.35 -10.46 13.20
CA VAL A 62 6.76 -11.50 14.06
C VAL A 62 7.52 -11.59 15.39
N VAL A 63 8.84 -11.65 15.37
CA VAL A 63 9.69 -11.67 16.58
C VAL A 63 9.46 -10.41 17.42
N ALA A 64 9.42 -9.23 16.78
CA ALA A 64 9.15 -7.95 17.44
C ALA A 64 7.76 -7.92 18.09
N LEU A 65 6.74 -8.53 17.47
CA LEU A 65 5.39 -8.64 18.02
C LEU A 65 5.38 -9.48 19.32
N PHE A 66 6.10 -10.60 19.36
CA PHE A 66 6.23 -11.39 20.57
C PHE A 66 7.03 -10.63 21.65
N ALA A 67 8.08 -9.90 21.25
CA ALA A 67 8.84 -9.03 22.14
C ALA A 67 8.00 -7.88 22.72
N TYR A 68 7.05 -7.33 21.93
CA TYR A 68 6.09 -6.32 22.40
C TYR A 68 5.18 -6.88 23.51
N ARG A 69 4.69 -8.11 23.35
CA ARG A 69 3.91 -8.81 24.39
C ARG A 69 4.71 -9.00 25.70
N ALA A 70 6.04 -9.02 25.60
CA ALA A 70 6.96 -9.05 26.73
C ALA A 70 7.40 -7.66 27.22
N GLY A 71 6.69 -6.58 26.84
CA GLY A 71 6.93 -5.21 27.27
C GLY A 71 7.98 -4.43 26.47
N ARG A 72 8.39 -4.94 25.29
CA ARG A 72 9.33 -4.23 24.41
C ARG A 72 8.62 -3.27 23.44
N PRO A 73 9.33 -2.25 22.90
CA PRO A 73 8.71 -1.17 22.16
C PRO A 73 8.13 -1.61 20.79
N TRP A 74 6.93 -1.13 20.48
CA TRP A 74 6.18 -1.39 19.24
C TRP A 74 6.89 -0.91 17.96
N TRP A 75 7.78 0.07 18.07
CA TRP A 75 8.50 0.62 16.92
C TRP A 75 9.38 -0.40 16.19
N LEU A 76 9.77 -1.50 16.85
CA LEU A 76 10.51 -2.60 16.20
C LEU A 76 9.68 -3.26 15.09
N THR A 77 8.38 -3.49 15.34
CA THR A 77 7.47 -4.03 14.33
C THR A 77 7.25 -3.03 13.19
N ALA A 78 7.13 -1.73 13.53
CA ALA A 78 7.01 -0.67 12.54
C ALA A 78 8.27 -0.56 11.66
N ALA A 79 9.46 -0.62 12.25
CA ALA A 79 10.72 -0.60 11.52
C ALA A 79 10.84 -1.77 10.53
N ALA A 80 10.47 -2.98 10.95
CA ALA A 80 10.45 -4.14 10.06
C ALA A 80 9.47 -3.96 8.90
N GLY A 81 8.29 -3.38 9.16
CA GLY A 81 7.32 -3.04 8.12
C GLY A 81 7.85 -2.00 7.12
N ILE A 82 8.56 -0.97 7.60
CA ILE A 82 9.21 0.04 6.75
C ILE A 82 10.25 -0.62 5.84
N VAL A 83 11.12 -1.47 6.38
CA VAL A 83 12.12 -2.20 5.59
C VAL A 83 11.46 -3.05 4.50
N ALA A 84 10.39 -3.76 4.83
CA ALA A 84 9.62 -4.54 3.86
C ALA A 84 9.05 -3.64 2.74
N CYS A 85 8.46 -2.50 3.08
CA CYS A 85 7.94 -1.53 2.09
C CYS A 85 9.05 -0.95 1.21
N MET A 86 10.20 -0.60 1.79
CA MET A 86 11.32 -0.02 1.05
C MET A 86 11.96 -1.02 0.07
N SER A 87 11.75 -2.31 0.23
CA SER A 87 12.27 -3.33 -0.69
C SER A 87 11.43 -3.49 -1.96
N VAL A 88 10.18 -3.02 -2.00
CA VAL A 88 9.26 -3.22 -3.13
C VAL A 88 9.71 -2.50 -4.41
N PRO A 89 10.18 -1.24 -4.39
CA PRO A 89 10.62 -0.51 -5.58
C PRO A 89 11.76 -1.16 -6.35
N TRP A 90 12.61 -1.97 -5.69
CA TRP A 90 13.69 -2.73 -6.36
C TRP A 90 13.20 -3.80 -7.33
N MET A 91 11.90 -4.13 -7.31
CA MET A 91 11.27 -5.05 -8.26
C MET A 91 10.53 -4.32 -9.38
N GLY A 92 10.42 -2.99 -9.29
CA GLY A 92 9.59 -2.17 -10.16
C GLY A 92 10.37 -1.42 -11.24
N HIS A 93 9.65 -0.61 -11.98
CA HIS A 93 10.17 0.22 -13.07
C HIS A 93 11.20 1.26 -12.58
N GLY A 94 11.13 1.66 -11.31
CA GLY A 94 12.08 2.58 -10.70
C GLY A 94 13.52 2.05 -10.72
N ALA A 95 13.71 0.77 -10.43
CA ALA A 95 15.03 0.12 -10.48
C ALA A 95 15.52 -0.12 -11.92
N ALA A 96 14.60 -0.24 -12.89
CA ALA A 96 14.90 -0.43 -14.30
C ALA A 96 15.23 0.86 -15.06
N THR A 97 15.11 2.03 -14.40
CA THR A 97 15.45 3.33 -15.02
C THR A 97 16.96 3.48 -15.11
N GLU A 98 17.47 3.70 -16.32
CA GLU A 98 18.88 4.00 -16.56
C GLU A 98 19.13 5.52 -16.62
N GLY A 99 20.38 5.93 -16.39
CA GLY A 99 20.81 7.31 -16.54
C GLY A 99 20.83 8.14 -15.25
N PRO A 100 21.01 9.48 -15.36
CA PRO A 100 21.31 10.33 -14.19
C PRO A 100 20.14 10.48 -13.20
N TRP A 101 18.91 10.16 -13.61
CA TRP A 101 17.70 10.32 -12.80
C TRP A 101 17.27 9.05 -12.06
N TRP A 102 17.98 7.93 -12.19
CA TRP A 102 17.61 6.66 -11.59
C TRP A 102 17.39 6.76 -10.07
N LEU A 103 18.28 7.46 -9.36
CA LEU A 103 18.17 7.62 -7.91
C LEU A 103 16.93 8.43 -7.51
N ALA A 104 16.63 9.50 -8.26
CA ALA A 104 15.44 10.31 -8.01
C ALA A 104 14.15 9.52 -8.23
N HIS A 105 14.11 8.67 -9.27
CA HIS A 105 12.96 7.78 -9.53
C HIS A 105 12.80 6.73 -8.42
N VAL A 106 13.86 6.03 -8.04
CA VAL A 106 13.82 5.04 -6.95
C VAL A 106 13.38 5.69 -5.63
N LEU A 107 13.92 6.86 -5.28
CA LEU A 107 13.51 7.58 -4.07
C LEU A 107 12.04 8.00 -4.13
N SER A 108 11.57 8.50 -5.26
CA SER A 108 10.16 8.84 -5.47
C SER A 108 9.26 7.64 -5.27
N ASP A 109 9.64 6.47 -5.82
CA ASP A 109 8.88 5.23 -5.72
C ASP A 109 8.86 4.67 -4.30
N ILE A 110 9.99 4.74 -3.58
CA ILE A 110 10.07 4.39 -2.15
C ILE A 110 9.12 5.27 -1.32
N ILE A 111 9.16 6.59 -1.51
CA ILE A 111 8.32 7.54 -0.77
C ILE A 111 6.84 7.31 -1.11
N HIS A 112 6.52 7.08 -2.39
CA HIS A 112 5.17 6.76 -2.84
C HIS A 112 4.63 5.50 -2.18
N THR A 113 5.41 4.42 -2.23
CA THR A 113 5.03 3.12 -1.65
C THR A 113 4.88 3.20 -0.14
N ALA A 114 5.76 3.93 0.56
CA ALA A 114 5.66 4.14 2.00
C ALA A 114 4.38 4.93 2.36
N ALA A 115 4.11 6.03 1.68
CA ALA A 115 2.91 6.83 1.90
C ALA A 115 1.62 6.03 1.64
N ALA A 116 1.57 5.26 0.54
CA ALA A 116 0.47 4.37 0.22
C ALA A 116 0.25 3.31 1.30
N SER A 117 1.33 2.67 1.77
CA SER A 117 1.28 1.64 2.81
C SER A 117 0.75 2.17 4.13
N ILE A 118 1.16 3.38 4.55
CA ILE A 118 0.66 4.03 5.76
C ILE A 118 -0.84 4.33 5.60
N TRP A 119 -1.26 4.88 4.45
CA TRP A 119 -2.67 5.21 4.22
C TRP A 119 -3.55 3.97 4.19
N VAL A 120 -3.20 2.96 3.39
CA VAL A 120 -3.95 1.69 3.30
C VAL A 120 -3.99 0.97 4.65
N GLY A 121 -2.86 0.94 5.38
CA GLY A 121 -2.78 0.35 6.72
C GLY A 121 -3.69 1.04 7.73
N ALA A 122 -3.78 2.37 7.70
CA ALA A 122 -4.69 3.15 8.53
C ALA A 122 -6.16 2.87 8.19
N LEU A 123 -6.53 2.90 6.89
CA LEU A 123 -7.86 2.58 6.42
C LEU A 123 -8.30 1.19 6.87
N LEU A 124 -7.46 0.18 6.67
CA LEU A 124 -7.74 -1.19 7.11
C LEU A 124 -7.95 -1.25 8.63
N SER A 125 -7.10 -0.57 9.40
CA SER A 125 -7.20 -0.52 10.86
C SER A 125 -8.52 0.11 11.32
N PHE A 126 -8.91 1.25 10.73
CA PHE A 126 -10.17 1.92 11.03
C PHE A 126 -11.38 1.09 10.58
N ALA A 127 -11.32 0.47 9.39
CA ALA A 127 -12.37 -0.41 8.90
C ALA A 127 -12.62 -1.57 9.88
N LEU A 128 -11.57 -2.23 10.34
CA LEU A 128 -11.65 -3.33 11.31
C LEU A 128 -12.17 -2.85 12.67
N LEU A 129 -11.70 -1.71 13.15
CA LEU A 129 -12.22 -1.12 14.38
C LEU A 129 -13.70 -0.78 14.24
N LEU A 130 -14.15 -0.16 13.17
CA LEU A 130 -15.53 0.24 12.95
C LEU A 130 -16.48 -0.95 12.70
N THR A 131 -15.99 -2.05 12.14
CA THR A 131 -16.78 -3.26 11.85
C THR A 131 -16.85 -4.24 13.01
N ALA A 132 -16.03 -4.09 14.06
CA ALA A 132 -16.10 -4.95 15.23
C ALA A 132 -17.48 -4.87 15.90
N CYS A 133 -18.18 -6.02 15.93
CA CYS A 133 -19.57 -6.14 16.35
C CYS A 133 -19.79 -6.10 17.89
N ARG A 134 -18.88 -5.56 18.68
CA ARG A 134 -19.02 -5.49 20.14
C ARG A 134 -19.50 -4.11 20.55
N PRO A 135 -20.49 -4.03 21.49
CA PRO A 135 -20.82 -2.78 22.15
C PRO A 135 -19.55 -2.19 22.77
N ARG A 136 -19.28 -0.93 22.54
CA ARG A 136 -18.13 -0.24 23.09
C ARG A 136 -18.56 0.71 24.18
N PRO A 137 -17.77 0.83 25.26
CA PRO A 137 -17.94 1.92 26.20
C PRO A 137 -17.69 3.26 25.49
N ILE A 138 -18.31 4.33 25.98
CA ILE A 138 -18.26 5.66 25.36
C ILE A 138 -16.84 6.19 25.27
N GLU A 139 -15.98 5.81 26.20
CA GLU A 139 -14.55 6.16 26.22
C GLU A 139 -13.81 5.59 25.00
N ALA A 140 -14.16 4.36 24.60
CA ALA A 140 -13.57 3.72 23.42
C ALA A 140 -14.08 4.35 22.11
N GLU A 141 -15.32 4.84 22.07
CA GLU A 141 -15.86 5.58 20.94
C GLU A 141 -15.21 6.97 20.81
N ARG A 142 -14.98 7.66 21.92
CA ARG A 142 -14.21 8.91 21.94
C ARG A 142 -12.75 8.71 21.54
N ALA A 143 -12.10 7.63 21.99
CA ALA A 143 -10.74 7.30 21.56
C ALA A 143 -10.66 7.02 20.06
N LEU A 144 -11.68 6.35 19.49
CA LEU A 144 -11.77 6.12 18.05
C LEU A 144 -11.97 7.42 17.28
N GLU A 145 -12.88 8.29 17.74
CA GLU A 145 -13.10 9.61 17.14
C GLU A 145 -11.82 10.45 17.16
N THR A 146 -11.13 10.52 18.29
CA THR A 146 -9.87 11.23 18.44
C THR A 146 -8.79 10.69 17.50
N ALA A 147 -8.72 9.36 17.32
CA ALA A 147 -7.79 8.72 16.39
C ALA A 147 -8.11 9.08 14.92
N LEU A 148 -9.39 9.09 14.54
CA LEU A 148 -9.84 9.48 13.19
C LEU A 148 -9.56 10.96 12.92
N ALA A 149 -9.88 11.84 13.88
CA ALA A 149 -9.61 13.26 13.78
C ALA A 149 -8.10 13.55 13.66
N GLY A 150 -7.28 12.89 14.48
CA GLY A 150 -5.83 13.00 14.45
C GLY A 150 -5.23 12.50 13.13
N PHE A 151 -5.73 11.39 12.60
CA PHE A 151 -5.28 10.86 11.31
C PHE A 151 -5.64 11.79 10.14
N SER A 152 -6.68 12.60 10.25
CA SER A 152 -7.10 13.54 9.20
C SER A 152 -5.97 14.50 8.76
N GLY A 153 -5.15 14.97 9.70
CA GLY A 153 -3.96 15.81 9.39
C GLY A 153 -2.88 15.01 8.66
N ILE A 154 -2.54 13.85 9.21
CA ILE A 154 -1.56 12.93 8.61
C ILE A 154 -2.00 12.51 7.20
N GLY A 155 -3.28 12.14 7.04
CA GLY A 155 -3.87 11.76 5.76
C GLY A 155 -3.71 12.84 4.69
N SER A 156 -3.84 14.12 5.04
CA SER A 156 -3.63 15.21 4.09
C SER A 156 -2.19 15.33 3.61
N VAL A 157 -1.22 15.11 4.50
CA VAL A 157 0.20 15.07 4.13
C VAL A 157 0.47 13.85 3.22
N LEU A 158 -0.08 12.69 3.56
CA LEU A 158 0.07 11.48 2.73
C LEU A 158 -0.51 11.68 1.33
N VAL A 159 -1.69 12.31 1.21
CA VAL A 159 -2.29 12.66 -0.09
C VAL A 159 -1.38 13.57 -0.90
N ALA A 160 -0.84 14.64 -0.29
CA ALA A 160 0.07 15.55 -0.98
C ALA A 160 1.33 14.82 -1.46
N VAL A 161 1.90 13.95 -0.63
CA VAL A 161 3.06 13.12 -0.98
C VAL A 161 2.72 12.16 -2.11
N LEU A 162 1.58 11.46 -2.06
CA LEU A 162 1.14 10.53 -3.10
C LEU A 162 0.90 11.22 -4.44
N LEU A 163 0.33 12.44 -4.44
CA LEU A 163 0.16 13.23 -5.65
C LEU A 163 1.51 13.66 -6.23
N ALA A 164 2.40 14.22 -5.41
CA ALA A 164 3.70 14.69 -5.86
C ALA A 164 4.55 13.53 -6.43
N THR A 165 4.65 12.43 -5.67
CA THR A 165 5.43 11.25 -6.10
C THR A 165 4.77 10.50 -7.24
N GLY A 166 3.43 10.45 -7.29
CA GLY A 166 2.69 9.85 -8.39
C GLY A 166 2.91 10.59 -9.72
N LEU A 167 2.95 11.92 -9.69
CA LEU A 167 3.29 12.74 -10.87
C LEU A 167 4.76 12.56 -11.26
N ALA A 168 5.68 12.53 -10.28
CA ALA A 168 7.09 12.29 -10.54
C ALA A 168 7.33 10.91 -11.18
N ASN A 169 6.71 9.86 -10.64
CA ASN A 169 6.83 8.51 -11.19
C ASN A 169 6.21 8.42 -12.60
N ALA A 170 5.09 9.08 -12.85
CA ALA A 170 4.53 9.16 -14.19
C ALA A 170 5.49 9.86 -15.17
N TRP A 171 6.13 10.96 -14.76
CA TRP A 171 7.13 11.66 -15.54
C TRP A 171 8.33 10.77 -15.90
N PHE A 172 8.88 10.04 -14.93
CA PHE A 172 10.03 9.15 -15.16
C PHE A 172 9.70 7.96 -16.07
N ILE A 173 8.47 7.40 -15.97
CA ILE A 173 8.06 6.24 -16.78
C ILE A 173 7.79 6.62 -18.23
N VAL A 174 7.27 7.83 -18.49
CA VAL A 174 6.83 8.27 -19.83
C VAL A 174 7.87 9.18 -20.50
N ASP A 175 9.06 9.30 -19.92
CA ASP A 175 10.17 10.15 -20.43
C ASP A 175 9.72 11.57 -20.80
N GLY A 176 8.90 12.16 -19.95
CA GLY A 176 8.59 13.59 -19.95
C GLY A 176 7.29 14.03 -20.59
N VAL A 177 6.73 13.38 -21.58
CA VAL A 177 5.49 13.84 -22.22
C VAL A 177 4.47 12.70 -22.38
N ILE A 178 3.46 12.73 -21.49
CA ILE A 178 2.27 11.89 -21.68
C ILE A 178 1.40 12.52 -22.78
N HIS A 179 1.35 11.91 -23.95
CA HIS A 179 0.32 12.27 -24.91
C HIS A 179 -1.03 11.77 -24.39
N LEU A 180 -2.00 12.68 -24.25
CA LEU A 180 -3.33 12.31 -23.76
C LEU A 180 -3.98 11.18 -24.57
N GLN A 181 -3.59 11.02 -25.83
CA GLN A 181 -4.03 9.93 -26.69
C GLN A 181 -3.57 8.56 -26.15
N ASP A 182 -2.32 8.45 -25.67
CA ASP A 182 -1.75 7.21 -25.16
C ASP A 182 -2.51 6.67 -23.93
N LEU A 183 -3.17 7.58 -23.15
CA LEU A 183 -4.00 7.20 -22.01
C LEU A 183 -5.22 6.37 -22.39
N TRP A 184 -5.71 6.53 -23.61
CA TRP A 184 -6.92 5.83 -24.08
C TRP A 184 -6.61 4.71 -25.07
N GLU A 185 -5.56 4.84 -25.86
CA GLU A 185 -5.19 3.91 -26.92
C GLU A 185 -4.43 2.69 -26.38
N THR A 186 -3.61 2.86 -25.34
CA THR A 186 -2.80 1.77 -24.77
C THR A 186 -3.49 1.06 -23.62
N ALA A 187 -3.21 -0.24 -23.43
CA ALA A 187 -3.67 -0.99 -22.26
C ALA A 187 -3.11 -0.38 -20.96
N TYR A 188 -1.84 0.02 -20.97
CA TYR A 188 -1.17 0.69 -19.85
C TYR A 188 -1.87 2.00 -19.47
N GLY A 189 -2.14 2.86 -20.43
CA GLY A 189 -2.80 4.14 -20.19
C GLY A 189 -4.22 3.99 -19.65
N ARG A 190 -4.99 3.02 -20.14
CA ARG A 190 -6.35 2.73 -19.61
C ARG A 190 -6.30 2.27 -18.16
N VAL A 191 -5.38 1.38 -17.79
CA VAL A 191 -5.22 0.91 -16.39
C VAL A 191 -4.72 2.04 -15.50
N LEU A 192 -3.78 2.86 -15.98
CA LEU A 192 -3.31 4.05 -15.26
C LEU A 192 -4.46 5.05 -15.02
N SER A 193 -5.27 5.32 -16.03
CA SER A 193 -6.45 6.19 -15.92
C SER A 193 -7.47 5.65 -14.91
N ALA A 194 -7.72 4.34 -14.92
CA ALA A 194 -8.58 3.69 -13.93
C ALA A 194 -8.01 3.84 -12.51
N LYS A 195 -6.70 3.64 -12.31
CA LYS A 195 -6.01 3.86 -11.03
C LYS A 195 -6.20 5.30 -10.53
N VAL A 196 -6.00 6.29 -11.41
CA VAL A 196 -6.17 7.71 -11.06
C VAL A 196 -7.64 8.01 -10.71
N GLY A 197 -8.59 7.45 -11.45
CA GLY A 197 -10.02 7.57 -11.15
C GLY A 197 -10.39 6.97 -9.79
N VAL A 198 -9.94 5.76 -9.48
CA VAL A 198 -10.12 5.13 -8.16
C VAL A 198 -9.52 5.97 -7.05
N PHE A 199 -8.31 6.48 -7.26
CA PHE A 199 -7.66 7.38 -6.30
C PHE A 199 -8.47 8.67 -6.08
N GLY A 200 -9.02 9.28 -7.13
CA GLY A 200 -9.92 10.43 -7.04
C GLY A 200 -11.18 10.14 -6.19
N LEU A 201 -11.79 8.96 -6.38
CA LEU A 201 -12.93 8.53 -5.55
C LEU A 201 -12.53 8.36 -4.08
N MET A 202 -11.36 7.80 -3.79
CA MET A 202 -10.82 7.69 -2.43
C MET A 202 -10.61 9.07 -1.80
N LEU A 203 -10.11 10.05 -2.56
CA LEU A 203 -9.97 11.44 -2.08
C LEU A 203 -11.32 12.07 -1.72
N CYS A 204 -12.35 11.84 -2.53
CA CYS A 204 -13.70 12.30 -2.22
C CYS A 204 -14.23 11.71 -0.91
N LEU A 205 -14.05 10.39 -0.70
CA LEU A 205 -14.45 9.71 0.53
C LEU A 205 -13.63 10.19 1.73
N ALA A 206 -12.32 10.36 1.59
CA ALA A 206 -11.46 10.91 2.63
C ALA A 206 -11.90 12.34 3.02
N ALA A 207 -12.25 13.18 2.05
CA ALA A 207 -12.80 14.51 2.30
C ALA A 207 -14.15 14.44 3.05
N MET A 208 -15.06 13.54 2.66
CA MET A 208 -16.32 13.32 3.37
C MET A 208 -16.08 12.82 4.80
N ASN A 209 -15.14 11.89 5.00
CA ASN A 209 -14.78 11.41 6.33
C ASN A 209 -14.25 12.56 7.20
N ARG A 210 -13.37 13.40 6.65
CA ARG A 210 -12.75 14.51 7.36
C ARG A 210 -13.71 15.63 7.70
N PHE A 211 -14.53 16.08 6.74
CA PHE A 211 -15.32 17.31 6.86
C PHE A 211 -16.77 17.08 7.27
N CYS A 212 -17.28 15.84 7.11
CA CYS A 212 -18.67 15.54 7.39
C CYS A 212 -18.85 14.47 8.48
N PHE A 213 -18.29 13.27 8.29
CA PHE A 213 -18.63 12.13 9.13
C PHE A 213 -17.93 12.15 10.49
N THR A 214 -16.63 12.46 10.56
CA THR A 214 -15.88 12.56 11.82
C THR A 214 -16.39 13.72 12.69
N PRO A 215 -16.60 14.96 12.17
CA PRO A 215 -17.20 16.02 12.98
C PRO A 215 -18.61 15.72 13.45
N ARG A 216 -19.43 15.01 12.66
CA ARG A 216 -20.76 14.58 13.09
C ARG A 216 -20.70 13.59 14.25
N LEU A 217 -19.77 12.65 14.22
CA LEU A 217 -19.53 11.72 15.32
C LEU A 217 -19.12 12.47 16.59
N SER A 218 -18.19 13.42 16.49
CA SER A 218 -17.78 14.28 17.61
C SER A 218 -18.97 15.00 18.25
N GLN A 219 -19.81 15.67 17.44
CA GLN A 219 -20.99 16.39 17.92
C GLN A 219 -21.99 15.50 18.67
N VAL A 220 -22.24 14.29 18.14
CA VAL A 220 -23.17 13.32 18.77
C VAL A 220 -22.62 12.84 20.12
N LEU A 221 -21.30 12.55 20.18
CA LEU A 221 -20.64 12.15 21.42
C LEU A 221 -20.63 13.27 22.48
N ASP A 222 -20.47 14.53 22.06
CA ASP A 222 -20.49 15.68 22.97
C ASP A 222 -21.87 15.96 23.53
N ARG A 223 -22.93 15.66 22.77
CA ARG A 223 -24.34 15.78 23.23
C ARG A 223 -24.81 14.58 24.02
N LEU A 224 -23.96 13.56 24.21
CA LEU A 224 -24.34 12.29 24.85
C LEU A 224 -25.50 11.57 24.15
N GLU A 225 -25.67 11.81 22.85
CA GLU A 225 -26.66 11.14 22.00
C GLU A 225 -26.15 9.77 21.52
N PRO A 226 -27.05 8.82 21.17
CA PRO A 226 -26.67 7.52 20.64
C PRO A 226 -25.88 7.64 19.33
N PRO A 227 -24.59 7.19 19.23
CA PRO A 227 -23.74 7.42 18.07
C PRO A 227 -23.99 6.43 16.92
N ALA A 228 -24.96 5.51 17.04
CA ALA A 228 -25.15 4.40 16.11
C ALA A 228 -25.30 4.84 14.63
N ALA A 229 -26.06 5.90 14.36
CA ALA A 229 -26.25 6.40 13.00
C ALA A 229 -24.98 7.04 12.43
N ALA A 230 -24.26 7.82 13.24
CA ALA A 230 -22.98 8.44 12.83
C ALA A 230 -21.90 7.38 12.57
N LEU A 231 -21.80 6.38 13.44
CA LEU A 231 -20.88 5.24 13.27
C LEU A 231 -21.22 4.40 12.04
N THR A 232 -22.51 4.21 11.71
CA THR A 232 -22.92 3.45 10.52
C THR A 232 -22.48 4.17 9.24
N SER A 233 -22.67 5.48 9.14
CA SER A 233 -22.26 6.28 7.99
C SER A 233 -20.74 6.25 7.82
N LEU A 234 -20.00 6.44 8.91
CA LEU A 234 -18.54 6.41 8.92
C LEU A 234 -18.01 5.02 8.55
N ARG A 235 -18.61 3.95 9.12
CA ARG A 235 -18.28 2.56 8.76
C ARG A 235 -18.44 2.32 7.27
N GLY A 236 -19.59 2.71 6.69
CA GLY A 236 -19.87 2.54 5.27
C GLY A 236 -18.81 3.23 4.42
N SER A 237 -18.53 4.50 4.71
CA SER A 237 -17.53 5.28 3.96
C SER A 237 -16.13 4.68 4.06
N VAL A 238 -15.65 4.37 5.26
CA VAL A 238 -14.29 3.79 5.45
C VAL A 238 -14.19 2.40 4.84
N THR A 239 -15.24 1.59 4.86
CA THR A 239 -15.24 0.27 4.22
C THR A 239 -15.16 0.40 2.70
N ILE A 240 -15.91 1.30 2.10
CA ILE A 240 -15.84 1.56 0.65
C ILE A 240 -14.45 2.09 0.28
N GLU A 241 -13.91 3.05 1.02
CA GLU A 241 -12.57 3.60 0.79
C GLU A 241 -11.49 2.50 0.89
N THR A 242 -11.58 1.62 1.89
CA THR A 242 -10.68 0.47 2.03
C THR A 242 -10.79 -0.50 0.85
N THR A 243 -12.00 -0.78 0.37
CA THR A 243 -12.23 -1.64 -0.80
C THR A 243 -11.63 -1.02 -2.06
N LEU A 244 -11.81 0.29 -2.27
CA LEU A 244 -11.19 1.03 -3.37
C LEU A 244 -9.65 1.01 -3.27
N ALA A 245 -9.10 1.10 -2.06
CA ALA A 245 -7.65 0.99 -1.84
C ALA A 245 -7.10 -0.38 -2.30
N PHE A 246 -7.77 -1.48 -1.97
CA PHE A 246 -7.41 -2.80 -2.48
C PHE A 246 -7.61 -2.90 -4.00
N GLY A 247 -8.65 -2.29 -4.55
CA GLY A 247 -8.83 -2.15 -6.00
C GLY A 247 -7.68 -1.42 -6.67
N ALA A 248 -7.22 -0.31 -6.08
CA ALA A 248 -6.05 0.43 -6.56
C ALA A 248 -4.78 -0.42 -6.53
N LEU A 249 -4.55 -1.21 -5.47
CA LEU A 249 -3.42 -2.16 -5.39
C LEU A 249 -3.50 -3.24 -6.47
N ALA A 250 -4.68 -3.76 -6.76
CA ALA A 250 -4.87 -4.72 -7.86
C ALA A 250 -4.57 -4.10 -9.23
N LEU A 251 -5.00 -2.83 -9.46
CA LEU A 251 -4.66 -2.09 -10.69
C LEU A 251 -3.15 -1.85 -10.79
N VAL A 252 -2.46 -1.55 -9.68
CA VAL A 252 -0.99 -1.40 -9.66
C VAL A 252 -0.30 -2.72 -10.00
N ALA A 253 -0.76 -3.83 -9.43
CA ALA A 253 -0.23 -5.16 -9.75
C ALA A 253 -0.42 -5.49 -11.24
N TRP A 254 -1.58 -5.17 -11.80
CA TRP A 254 -1.83 -5.34 -13.24
C TRP A 254 -0.96 -4.42 -14.09
N LEU A 255 -0.84 -3.14 -13.71
CA LEU A 255 -0.01 -2.16 -14.41
C LEU A 255 1.45 -2.62 -14.50
N GLY A 256 1.97 -3.27 -13.44
CA GLY A 256 3.32 -3.84 -13.42
C GLY A 256 3.56 -4.99 -14.41
N THR A 257 2.49 -5.59 -14.97
CA THR A 257 2.60 -6.63 -16.02
C THR A 257 2.52 -6.07 -17.44
N LEU A 258 2.22 -4.78 -17.59
CA LEU A 258 2.07 -4.12 -18.88
C LEU A 258 3.34 -3.33 -19.24
N ALA A 259 3.73 -3.38 -20.51
CA ALA A 259 4.80 -2.53 -20.99
C ALA A 259 4.34 -1.06 -20.99
N PRO A 260 5.15 -0.12 -20.45
CA PRO A 260 4.88 1.30 -20.59
C PRO A 260 4.84 1.71 -22.08
N PRO A 261 4.11 2.76 -22.43
CA PRO A 261 4.16 3.29 -23.78
C PRO A 261 5.59 3.75 -24.08
N LEU A 262 6.20 3.16 -25.09
CA LEU A 262 7.51 3.60 -25.55
C LEU A 262 7.32 4.99 -26.18
N THR A 263 8.13 5.95 -25.74
CA THR A 263 8.25 7.24 -26.44
C THR A 263 8.77 6.97 -27.86
N ARG A 264 7.97 7.32 -28.87
CA ARG A 264 8.39 7.29 -30.27
C ARG A 264 9.19 8.54 -30.63
#